data_88f3caf27d4346ef5c2d39b6ebabacf7
#
_entry.id   88f3caf27d4346ef5c2d39b6ebabacf7
#
_cell.length_a   1.000
_cell.length_b   1.000
_cell.length_c   1.000
_cell.angle_alpha   90.00
_cell.angle_beta   90.00
_cell.angle_gamma   90.00
#
_symmetry.space_group_name_H-M   'P 1'
#
loop_
_entity.id
_entity.type
_entity.pdbx_description
1 polymer ?
#
loop_
_entity_poly.entity_id
_entity_poly.type
_entity_poly.pdbx_seq_one_letter_code
_entity_poly.pdbx_strand_id
1 'polypeptide(L)'
;HFILDLREPLLKDKDVAVLDKINVEAGWECTTCQACTEVCPVGNHVEKSDEIRRLEVLVEGRVPQEYQKLFTNLQETGNTEGASGSALADSLPVFTSDKEYVLWLGCFARHGLDPDFNRSVENFTKILDTAGVSYGVLEQEHCSGDPVNRLGDKLTYTMLREHNMEQLAETKKVVTLCPHCAVNLGKEYEKYDKVNYTV
;
A
#
# COMPACT_ATOMS: atom_id res chain seq x y z
N HIS A 1 2.40 -16.24 -20.06
CA HIS A 1 1.41 -15.99 -18.99
C HIS A 1 1.88 -16.64 -17.70
N PHE A 2 2.04 -15.89 -16.65
CA PHE A 2 2.66 -16.28 -15.38
C PHE A 2 2.22 -17.68 -14.84
N ILE A 3 0.93 -17.97 -14.81
CA ILE A 3 0.41 -19.29 -14.35
C ILE A 3 0.82 -20.44 -15.29
N LEU A 4 0.93 -20.19 -16.59
CA LEU A 4 1.36 -21.21 -17.54
C LEU A 4 2.87 -21.47 -17.41
N ASP A 5 3.65 -20.43 -17.13
CA ASP A 5 5.09 -20.53 -16.94
C ASP A 5 5.44 -21.32 -15.67
N LEU A 6 4.60 -21.24 -14.62
CA LEU A 6 4.71 -22.07 -13.42
C LEU A 6 4.37 -23.54 -13.65
N ARG A 7 3.45 -23.85 -14.57
CA ARG A 7 2.94 -25.21 -14.78
C ARG A 7 4.00 -26.14 -15.35
N GLU A 8 4.73 -25.70 -16.36
CA GLU A 8 5.63 -26.58 -17.12
C GLU A 8 6.80 -27.10 -16.27
N PRO A 9 7.53 -26.30 -15.51
CA PRO A 9 8.58 -26.78 -14.61
C PRO A 9 8.08 -27.80 -13.59
N LEU A 10 6.95 -27.49 -12.92
CA LEU A 10 6.38 -28.35 -11.88
C LEU A 10 5.86 -29.71 -12.39
N LEU A 11 5.50 -29.80 -13.67
CA LEU A 11 5.10 -31.07 -14.27
C LEU A 11 6.31 -31.94 -14.66
N LYS A 12 7.45 -31.32 -15.00
CA LYS A 12 8.66 -32.03 -15.45
C LYS A 12 9.54 -32.48 -14.30
N ASP A 13 9.64 -31.70 -13.25
CA ASP A 13 10.49 -31.98 -12.10
C ASP A 13 9.85 -31.43 -10.82
N LYS A 14 9.54 -32.31 -9.87
CA LYS A 14 8.87 -31.94 -8.61
C LYS A 14 9.83 -31.33 -7.58
N ASP A 15 11.12 -31.55 -7.75
CA ASP A 15 12.16 -31.07 -6.82
C ASP A 15 12.86 -29.81 -7.32
N VAL A 16 12.37 -29.22 -8.41
CA VAL A 16 12.96 -28.02 -8.98
C VAL A 16 12.69 -26.77 -8.13
N ALA A 17 13.70 -25.97 -7.92
CA ALA A 17 13.52 -24.61 -7.39
C ALA A 17 12.73 -23.77 -8.41
N VAL A 18 11.54 -23.37 -8.03
CA VAL A 18 10.57 -22.71 -8.93
C VAL A 18 11.17 -21.45 -9.57
N LEU A 19 11.92 -20.66 -8.80
CA LEU A 19 12.54 -19.42 -9.28
C LEU A 19 13.58 -19.63 -10.39
N ASP A 20 14.23 -20.82 -10.45
CA ASP A 20 15.21 -21.12 -11.49
C ASP A 20 14.59 -21.43 -12.85
N LYS A 21 13.29 -21.67 -12.90
CA LYS A 21 12.60 -22.20 -14.08
C LYS A 21 11.47 -21.31 -14.59
N ILE A 22 11.07 -20.31 -13.83
CA ILE A 22 10.03 -19.37 -14.27
C ILE A 22 10.64 -18.13 -14.89
N ASN A 23 9.91 -17.50 -15.78
CA ASN A 23 10.22 -16.14 -16.18
C ASN A 23 9.86 -15.19 -15.04
N VAL A 24 10.86 -14.78 -14.26
CA VAL A 24 10.70 -13.87 -13.12
C VAL A 24 10.13 -12.51 -13.57
N GLU A 25 10.46 -12.04 -14.78
CA GLU A 25 9.91 -10.81 -15.35
C GLU A 25 8.38 -10.84 -15.42
N ALA A 26 7.80 -11.99 -15.79
CA ALA A 26 6.35 -12.15 -15.80
C ALA A 26 5.71 -11.95 -14.42
N GLY A 27 6.43 -12.25 -13.34
CA GLY A 27 6.03 -11.94 -11.96
C GLY A 27 6.03 -10.43 -11.69
N TRP A 28 7.02 -9.69 -12.19
CA TRP A 28 7.13 -8.25 -12.03
C TRP A 28 6.13 -7.46 -12.90
N GLU A 29 5.78 -7.97 -14.09
CA GLU A 29 4.78 -7.38 -14.98
C GLU A 29 3.34 -7.53 -14.47
N CYS A 30 3.08 -8.41 -13.50
CA CYS A 30 1.75 -8.63 -12.96
C CYS A 30 1.28 -7.40 -12.16
N THR A 31 0.17 -6.77 -12.57
CA THR A 31 -0.41 -5.62 -11.87
C THR A 31 -1.22 -5.99 -10.62
N THR A 32 -1.30 -7.28 -10.25
CA THR A 32 -2.09 -7.80 -9.13
C THR A 32 -3.58 -7.40 -9.17
N CYS A 33 -4.14 -7.16 -10.35
CA CYS A 33 -5.54 -6.76 -10.54
C CYS A 33 -6.56 -7.86 -10.22
N GLN A 34 -6.12 -9.09 -9.97
CA GLN A 34 -6.92 -10.28 -9.61
C GLN A 34 -7.96 -10.74 -10.66
N ALA A 35 -8.03 -10.12 -11.83
CA ALA A 35 -8.98 -10.50 -12.87
C ALA A 35 -8.86 -12.00 -13.28
N CYS A 36 -7.64 -12.55 -13.29
CA CYS A 36 -7.41 -13.96 -13.58
C CYS A 36 -7.89 -14.90 -12.44
N THR A 37 -7.92 -14.45 -11.20
CA THR A 37 -8.49 -15.18 -10.07
C THR A 37 -10.01 -15.21 -10.17
N GLU A 38 -10.62 -14.06 -10.47
CA GLU A 38 -12.07 -13.92 -10.57
C GLU A 38 -12.70 -14.80 -11.65
N VAL A 39 -12.03 -14.88 -12.81
CA VAL A 39 -12.54 -15.69 -13.94
C VAL A 39 -12.06 -17.16 -13.93
N CYS A 40 -11.28 -17.56 -12.93
CA CYS A 40 -10.71 -18.91 -12.88
C CYS A 40 -11.74 -19.94 -12.43
N PRO A 41 -12.12 -20.92 -13.29
CA PRO A 41 -13.15 -21.90 -12.94
C PRO A 41 -12.71 -22.89 -11.85
N VAL A 42 -11.41 -22.94 -11.54
CA VAL A 42 -10.84 -23.83 -10.51
C VAL A 42 -10.30 -23.04 -9.31
N GLY A 43 -10.56 -21.74 -9.22
CA GLY A 43 -10.22 -20.90 -8.07
C GLY A 43 -8.71 -20.72 -7.82
N ASN A 44 -7.88 -20.70 -8.88
CA ASN A 44 -6.45 -20.40 -8.72
C ASN A 44 -6.25 -18.96 -8.32
N HIS A 45 -5.64 -18.72 -7.17
CA HIS A 45 -5.32 -17.40 -6.66
C HIS A 45 -4.01 -16.87 -7.23
N VAL A 46 -4.00 -15.59 -7.63
CA VAL A 46 -2.83 -14.87 -8.19
C VAL A 46 -1.90 -14.35 -7.09
N GLU A 47 -2.27 -14.50 -5.83
CA GLU A 47 -1.42 -14.19 -4.66
C GLU A 47 -0.02 -14.83 -4.75
N LYS A 48 0.13 -15.86 -5.59
CA LYS A 48 1.42 -16.46 -5.92
C LYS A 48 2.42 -15.51 -6.59
N SER A 49 1.96 -14.46 -7.28
CA SER A 49 2.86 -13.45 -7.84
C SER A 49 3.50 -12.62 -6.72
N ASP A 50 2.75 -12.31 -5.68
CA ASP A 50 3.26 -11.59 -4.51
C ASP A 50 4.29 -12.44 -3.75
N GLU A 51 4.04 -13.75 -3.64
CA GLU A 51 4.98 -14.68 -3.02
C GLU A 51 6.30 -14.80 -3.80
N ILE A 52 6.25 -14.79 -5.13
CA ILE A 52 7.46 -14.83 -5.95
C ILE A 52 8.24 -13.52 -5.80
N ARG A 53 7.59 -12.37 -5.86
CA ARG A 53 8.24 -11.09 -5.59
C ARG A 53 8.85 -11.06 -4.19
N ARG A 54 8.15 -11.60 -3.19
CA ARG A 54 8.67 -11.72 -1.83
C ARG A 54 9.93 -12.56 -1.78
N LEU A 55 9.99 -13.69 -2.48
CA LEU A 55 11.19 -14.52 -2.56
C LEU A 55 12.32 -13.77 -3.27
N GLU A 56 12.04 -13.12 -4.41
CA GLU A 56 13.03 -12.32 -5.13
C GLU A 56 13.62 -11.21 -4.25
N VAL A 57 12.77 -10.46 -3.55
CA VAL A 57 13.21 -9.31 -2.75
C VAL A 57 13.89 -9.75 -1.45
N LEU A 58 13.25 -10.64 -0.67
CA LEU A 58 13.71 -10.93 0.70
C LEU A 58 14.72 -12.07 0.78
N VAL A 59 14.70 -13.01 -0.16
CA VAL A 59 15.61 -14.18 -0.14
C VAL A 59 16.77 -13.98 -1.10
N GLU A 60 16.49 -13.58 -2.34
CA GLU A 60 17.50 -13.43 -3.38
C GLU A 60 18.12 -12.03 -3.42
N GLY A 61 17.51 -11.04 -2.73
CA GLY A 61 17.97 -9.66 -2.75
C GLY A 61 17.87 -8.98 -4.12
N ARG A 62 17.02 -9.52 -5.01
CA ARG A 62 16.84 -9.02 -6.37
C ARG A 62 15.65 -8.08 -6.43
N VAL A 63 15.92 -6.81 -6.67
CA VAL A 63 14.90 -5.76 -6.88
C VAL A 63 15.16 -5.12 -8.23
N PRO A 64 14.18 -5.07 -9.16
CA PRO A 64 14.33 -4.33 -10.39
C PRO A 64 14.74 -2.88 -10.16
N GLN A 65 15.62 -2.36 -11.02
CA GLN A 65 16.24 -1.05 -10.83
C GLN A 65 15.21 0.08 -10.68
N GLU A 66 14.10 -0.02 -11.40
CA GLU A 66 12.99 0.94 -11.35
C GLU A 66 12.31 1.05 -9.98
N TYR A 67 12.36 0.00 -9.14
CA TYR A 67 11.74 -0.01 -7.80
C TYR A 67 12.73 0.29 -6.67
N GLN A 68 14.03 0.28 -6.90
CA GLN A 68 15.05 0.49 -5.86
C GLN A 68 14.87 1.84 -5.15
N LYS A 69 14.64 2.90 -5.93
CA LYS A 69 14.43 4.24 -5.38
C LYS A 69 13.16 4.29 -4.50
N LEU A 70 12.08 3.66 -4.93
CA LEU A 70 10.83 3.57 -4.16
C LEU A 70 11.05 2.87 -2.81
N PHE A 71 11.78 1.75 -2.80
CA PHE A 71 12.07 1.02 -1.58
C PHE A 71 12.92 1.85 -0.62
N THR A 72 14.00 2.47 -1.12
CA THR A 72 14.85 3.35 -0.31
C THR A 72 14.04 4.52 0.28
N ASN A 73 13.24 5.19 -0.52
CA ASN A 73 12.40 6.29 -0.06
C ASN A 73 11.45 5.87 1.07
N LEU A 74 10.76 4.73 0.89
CA LEU A 74 9.82 4.24 1.90
C LEU A 74 10.51 3.80 3.19
N GLN A 75 11.70 3.22 3.09
CA GLN A 75 12.51 2.82 4.25
C GLN A 75 13.05 4.03 5.03
N GLU A 76 13.51 5.06 4.34
CA GLU A 76 14.16 6.21 4.96
C GLU A 76 13.16 7.28 5.43
N THR A 77 12.08 7.49 4.69
CA THR A 77 11.17 8.63 4.91
C THR A 77 9.71 8.26 5.14
N GLY A 78 9.35 6.98 4.98
CA GLY A 78 7.95 6.54 4.98
C GLY A 78 7.13 7.04 3.78
N ASN A 79 7.79 7.55 2.73
CA ASN A 79 7.15 8.22 1.60
C ASN A 79 7.67 7.70 0.27
N THR A 80 6.80 7.54 -0.71
CA THR A 80 7.15 7.03 -2.04
C THR A 80 8.16 7.89 -2.80
N GLU A 81 8.12 9.20 -2.60
CA GLU A 81 8.95 10.17 -3.33
C GLU A 81 10.18 10.65 -2.54
N GLY A 82 10.32 10.23 -1.28
CA GLY A 82 11.41 10.66 -0.40
C GLY A 82 11.30 12.14 0.03
N ALA A 83 10.14 12.75 -0.17
CA ALA A 83 9.92 14.15 0.20
C ALA A 83 9.51 14.27 1.68
N SER A 84 9.90 15.35 2.35
CA SER A 84 9.48 15.68 3.70
C SER A 84 8.50 16.85 3.66
N GLY A 85 7.30 16.65 4.25
CA GLY A 85 6.30 17.67 4.46
C GLY A 85 5.55 18.12 3.22
N SER A 86 4.40 18.75 3.43
CA SER A 86 3.64 19.39 2.37
C SER A 86 2.84 20.56 2.94
N ALA A 87 2.82 21.66 2.21
CA ALA A 87 2.03 22.83 2.54
C ALA A 87 0.53 22.51 2.71
N LEU A 88 0.00 21.52 2.01
CA LEU A 88 -1.39 21.09 2.15
C LEU A 88 -1.63 20.46 3.53
N ALA A 89 -0.81 19.50 3.93
CA ALA A 89 -0.94 18.85 5.25
C ALA A 89 -0.82 19.89 6.38
N ASP A 90 0.15 20.80 6.27
CA ASP A 90 0.38 21.86 7.26
C ASP A 90 -0.76 22.88 7.34
N SER A 91 -1.58 23.00 6.30
CA SER A 91 -2.74 23.91 6.25
C SER A 91 -4.01 23.31 6.86
N LEU A 92 -4.04 22.00 7.12
CA LEU A 92 -5.20 21.29 7.63
C LEU A 92 -5.15 21.12 9.16
N PRO A 93 -6.30 20.98 9.83
CA PRO A 93 -6.32 20.75 11.26
C PRO A 93 -5.67 19.42 11.64
N VAL A 94 -4.84 19.43 12.67
CA VAL A 94 -4.24 18.21 13.22
C VAL A 94 -5.33 17.37 13.91
N PHE A 95 -5.23 16.05 13.77
CA PHE A 95 -6.13 15.12 14.43
C PHE A 95 -5.89 15.11 15.94
N THR A 96 -6.98 15.20 16.68
CA THR A 96 -7.05 15.06 18.14
C THR A 96 -8.23 14.16 18.49
N SER A 97 -8.24 13.55 19.67
CA SER A 97 -9.23 12.53 20.05
C SER A 97 -10.68 13.02 20.09
N ASP A 98 -10.91 14.32 20.07
CA ASP A 98 -12.24 14.95 19.94
C ASP A 98 -12.74 15.05 18.51
N LYS A 99 -11.90 14.77 17.52
CA LYS A 99 -12.28 14.72 16.10
C LYS A 99 -12.96 13.40 15.75
N GLU A 100 -13.95 13.47 14.87
CA GLU A 100 -14.68 12.27 14.44
C GLU A 100 -13.89 11.41 13.48
N TYR A 101 -13.15 12.04 12.55
CA TYR A 101 -12.42 11.36 11.49
C TYR A 101 -10.95 11.74 11.46
N VAL A 102 -10.09 10.74 11.20
CA VAL A 102 -8.79 10.98 10.59
C VAL A 102 -9.00 11.12 9.07
N LEU A 103 -8.61 12.26 8.50
CA LEU A 103 -8.46 12.42 7.07
C LEU A 103 -7.07 11.93 6.68
N TRP A 104 -7.02 10.70 6.17
CA TRP A 104 -5.79 10.10 5.66
C TRP A 104 -5.48 10.63 4.28
N LEU A 105 -4.42 11.40 4.16
CA LEU A 105 -4.06 12.11 2.92
C LEU A 105 -3.46 11.18 1.85
N GLY A 106 -2.66 10.19 2.28
CA GLY A 106 -1.86 9.39 1.38
C GLY A 106 -0.67 10.15 0.80
N CYS A 107 0.24 9.43 0.15
CA CYS A 107 1.52 9.99 -0.29
C CYS A 107 1.37 11.15 -1.30
N PHE A 108 0.42 11.10 -2.22
CA PHE A 108 0.24 12.16 -3.24
C PHE A 108 -0.19 13.50 -2.64
N ALA A 109 -1.22 13.51 -1.79
CA ALA A 109 -1.71 14.74 -1.20
C ALA A 109 -0.78 15.24 -0.10
N ARG A 110 -0.28 14.33 0.74
CA ARG A 110 0.57 14.73 1.87
C ARG A 110 1.82 15.48 1.43
N HIS A 111 2.35 15.17 0.25
CA HIS A 111 3.58 15.78 -0.27
C HIS A 111 3.35 16.75 -1.43
N GLY A 112 2.10 17.04 -1.75
CA GLY A 112 1.75 18.02 -2.75
C GLY A 112 2.19 17.68 -4.17
N LEU A 113 2.30 16.38 -4.48
CA LEU A 113 2.89 15.89 -5.74
C LEU A 113 1.99 16.10 -6.96
N ASP A 114 0.68 16.16 -6.76
CA ASP A 114 -0.29 16.32 -7.81
C ASP A 114 -1.26 17.48 -7.48
N PRO A 115 -1.19 18.60 -8.23
CA PRO A 115 -2.07 19.76 -7.99
C PRO A 115 -3.56 19.47 -8.14
N ASP A 116 -3.95 18.54 -9.02
CA ASP A 116 -5.36 18.18 -9.22
C ASP A 116 -5.87 17.32 -8.06
N PHE A 117 -5.02 16.42 -7.56
CA PHE A 117 -5.34 15.66 -6.37
C PHE A 117 -5.42 16.56 -5.11
N ASN A 118 -4.52 17.51 -4.96
CA ASN A 118 -4.54 18.49 -3.87
C ASN A 118 -5.85 19.28 -3.87
N ARG A 119 -6.27 19.77 -5.05
CA ARG A 119 -7.55 20.47 -5.22
C ARG A 119 -8.73 19.56 -4.86
N SER A 120 -8.66 18.28 -5.14
CA SER A 120 -9.69 17.31 -4.76
C SER A 120 -9.79 17.18 -3.24
N VAL A 121 -8.66 17.14 -2.54
CA VAL A 121 -8.62 17.14 -1.06
C VAL A 121 -9.18 18.45 -0.50
N GLU A 122 -8.76 19.61 -1.01
CA GLU A 122 -9.29 20.92 -0.60
C GLU A 122 -10.81 21.04 -0.80
N ASN A 123 -11.34 20.51 -1.90
CA ASN A 123 -12.79 20.49 -2.14
C ASN A 123 -13.51 19.52 -1.21
N PHE A 124 -12.90 18.38 -0.92
CA PHE A 124 -13.45 17.42 0.02
C PHE A 124 -13.51 17.99 1.44
N THR A 125 -12.46 18.71 1.88
CA THR A 125 -12.48 19.35 3.20
C THR A 125 -13.59 20.40 3.31
N LYS A 126 -13.86 21.19 2.25
CA LYS A 126 -15.00 22.13 2.21
C LYS A 126 -16.36 21.42 2.34
N ILE A 127 -16.46 20.20 1.78
CA ILE A 127 -17.68 19.39 1.94
C ILE A 127 -17.82 18.93 3.39
N LEU A 128 -16.74 18.45 4.03
CA LEU A 128 -16.76 18.05 5.43
C LEU A 128 -17.15 19.24 6.35
N ASP A 129 -16.54 20.41 6.13
CA ASP A 129 -16.82 21.62 6.88
C ASP A 129 -18.30 22.05 6.72
N THR A 130 -18.83 22.00 5.49
CA THR A 130 -20.24 22.34 5.21
C THR A 130 -21.20 21.36 5.86
N ALA A 131 -20.82 20.08 5.94
CA ALA A 131 -21.60 19.02 6.58
C ALA A 131 -21.46 19.03 8.13
N GLY A 132 -20.59 19.88 8.69
CA GLY A 132 -20.32 19.93 10.12
C GLY A 132 -19.59 18.69 10.65
N VAL A 133 -18.87 17.97 9.79
CA VAL A 133 -18.10 16.77 10.16
C VAL A 133 -16.71 17.20 10.64
N SER A 134 -16.35 16.84 11.87
CA SER A 134 -15.03 17.15 12.41
C SER A 134 -13.99 16.14 11.96
N TYR A 135 -12.86 16.63 11.46
CA TYR A 135 -11.74 15.81 10.97
C TYR A 135 -10.40 16.44 11.34
N GLY A 136 -9.36 15.65 11.23
CA GLY A 136 -7.98 16.13 11.33
C GLY A 136 -7.04 15.19 10.60
N VAL A 137 -5.84 15.68 10.25
CA VAL A 137 -4.78 14.91 9.62
C VAL A 137 -3.75 14.47 10.65
N LEU A 138 -3.09 13.34 10.42
CA LEU A 138 -2.01 12.87 11.28
C LEU A 138 -0.74 13.71 11.01
N GLU A 139 -0.01 14.06 12.05
CA GLU A 139 1.26 14.79 11.90
C GLU A 139 2.34 13.93 11.25
N GLN A 140 2.37 12.64 11.60
CA GLN A 140 3.39 11.69 11.14
C GLN A 140 2.79 10.56 10.30
N GLU A 141 1.90 10.90 9.38
CA GLU A 141 1.36 9.92 8.44
C GLU A 141 2.46 9.43 7.49
N HIS A 142 2.72 8.12 7.46
CA HIS A 142 3.54 7.46 6.45
C HIS A 142 2.65 6.86 5.35
N CYS A 143 3.26 6.42 4.25
CA CYS A 143 2.57 5.63 3.24
C CYS A 143 1.89 4.43 3.89
N SER A 144 0.67 4.08 3.47
CA SER A 144 -0.03 2.88 3.96
C SER A 144 0.72 1.56 3.70
N GLY A 145 1.76 1.60 2.86
CA GLY A 145 2.59 0.44 2.54
C GLY A 145 2.10 -0.38 1.34
N ASP A 146 0.98 -0.01 0.69
CA ASP A 146 0.45 -0.75 -0.46
C ASP A 146 1.50 -1.04 -1.55
N PRO A 147 2.36 -0.10 -1.99
CA PRO A 147 3.35 -0.38 -3.01
C PRO A 147 4.33 -1.49 -2.62
N VAL A 148 4.93 -1.42 -1.44
CA VAL A 148 5.92 -2.42 -0.99
C VAL A 148 5.27 -3.75 -0.63
N ASN A 149 4.01 -3.74 -0.17
CA ASN A 149 3.24 -4.96 0.05
C ASN A 149 3.06 -5.75 -1.25
N ARG A 150 2.68 -5.07 -2.33
CA ARG A 150 2.51 -5.67 -3.67
C ARG A 150 3.82 -6.05 -4.35
N LEU A 151 4.88 -5.30 -4.09
CA LEU A 151 6.21 -5.55 -4.64
C LEU A 151 7.02 -6.58 -3.83
N GLY A 152 6.48 -7.13 -2.75
CA GLY A 152 7.07 -8.24 -2.01
C GLY A 152 8.00 -7.85 -0.86
N ASP A 153 8.28 -6.57 -0.62
CA ASP A 153 9.06 -6.11 0.54
C ASP A 153 8.19 -6.08 1.81
N LYS A 154 7.98 -7.25 2.37
CA LYS A 154 7.16 -7.40 3.59
C LYS A 154 7.84 -6.85 4.85
N LEU A 155 9.15 -6.63 4.85
CA LEU A 155 9.84 -6.00 5.97
C LEU A 155 9.51 -4.51 6.04
N THR A 156 9.69 -3.78 4.95
CA THR A 156 9.30 -2.37 4.87
C THR A 156 7.79 -2.19 5.07
N TYR A 157 6.98 -3.10 4.52
CA TYR A 157 5.53 -3.09 4.77
C TYR A 157 5.19 -3.19 6.26
N THR A 158 5.82 -4.12 6.97
CA THR A 158 5.59 -4.30 8.41
C THR A 158 5.97 -3.05 9.19
N MET A 159 7.12 -2.47 8.92
CA MET A 159 7.60 -1.24 9.55
C MET A 159 6.60 -0.07 9.35
N LEU A 160 6.14 0.15 8.12
CA LEU A 160 5.18 1.21 7.81
C LEU A 160 3.83 0.97 8.49
N ARG A 161 3.35 -0.27 8.46
CA ARG A 161 2.09 -0.65 9.10
C ARG A 161 2.12 -0.44 10.61
N GLU A 162 3.17 -0.90 11.29
CA GLU A 162 3.32 -0.74 12.73
C GLU A 162 3.36 0.73 13.12
N HIS A 163 4.16 1.56 12.43
CA HIS A 163 4.16 3.00 12.63
C HIS A 163 2.76 3.62 12.47
N ASN A 164 2.07 3.30 11.38
CA ASN A 164 0.74 3.84 11.11
C ASN A 164 -0.31 3.36 12.10
N MET A 165 -0.23 2.12 12.58
CA MET A 165 -1.11 1.59 13.62
C MET A 165 -0.94 2.31 14.96
N GLU A 166 0.30 2.70 15.31
CA GLU A 166 0.56 3.55 16.49
C GLU A 166 -0.10 4.93 16.33
N GLN A 167 0.03 5.56 15.15
CA GLN A 167 -0.61 6.86 14.87
C GLN A 167 -2.14 6.78 14.88
N LEU A 168 -2.72 5.63 14.54
CA LEU A 168 -4.17 5.38 14.47
C LEU A 168 -4.75 4.82 15.78
N ALA A 169 -3.97 4.66 16.86
CA ALA A 169 -4.38 3.96 18.06
C ALA A 169 -5.65 4.53 18.73
N GLU A 170 -5.84 5.85 18.70
CA GLU A 170 -7.01 6.54 19.25
C GLU A 170 -8.11 6.83 18.22
N THR A 171 -7.90 6.40 16.97
CA THR A 171 -8.80 6.66 15.85
C THR A 171 -9.94 5.66 15.84
N LYS A 172 -11.16 6.13 15.55
CA LYS A 172 -12.34 5.27 15.33
C LYS A 172 -12.78 5.22 13.88
N LYS A 173 -12.56 6.29 13.13
CA LYS A 173 -12.97 6.42 11.74
C LYS A 173 -11.87 7.07 10.92
N VAL A 174 -11.59 6.48 9.78
CA VAL A 174 -10.64 7.00 8.79
C VAL A 174 -11.41 7.29 7.51
N VAL A 175 -11.10 8.39 6.85
CA VAL A 175 -11.57 8.70 5.51
C VAL A 175 -10.39 9.05 4.63
N THR A 176 -10.37 8.54 3.40
CA THR A 176 -9.31 8.80 2.43
C THR A 176 -9.85 8.88 1.01
N LEU A 177 -9.22 9.70 0.18
CA LEU A 177 -9.51 9.78 -1.26
C LEU A 177 -8.66 8.81 -2.09
N CYS A 178 -7.67 8.15 -1.47
CA CYS A 178 -6.80 7.19 -2.15
C CYS A 178 -7.38 5.77 -2.05
N PRO A 179 -7.78 5.13 -3.18
CA PRO A 179 -8.34 3.78 -3.16
C PRO A 179 -7.35 2.72 -2.65
N HIS A 180 -6.05 2.89 -2.91
CA HIS A 180 -5.01 1.99 -2.40
C HIS A 180 -4.92 2.06 -0.87
N CYS A 181 -4.94 3.28 -0.31
CA CYS A 181 -4.96 3.46 1.14
C CYS A 181 -6.23 2.89 1.77
N ALA A 182 -7.40 3.11 1.15
CA ALA A 182 -8.67 2.57 1.64
C ALA A 182 -8.66 1.04 1.74
N VAL A 183 -8.15 0.35 0.71
CA VAL A 183 -8.03 -1.11 0.71
C VAL A 183 -6.99 -1.57 1.74
N ASN A 184 -5.84 -0.92 1.79
CA ASN A 184 -4.73 -1.35 2.65
C ASN A 184 -5.07 -1.15 4.14
N LEU A 185 -5.55 0.02 4.52
CA LEU A 185 -5.98 0.33 5.90
C LEU A 185 -7.20 -0.48 6.33
N GLY A 186 -8.18 -0.67 5.43
CA GLY A 186 -9.47 -1.29 5.76
C GLY A 186 -9.52 -2.82 5.62
N LYS A 187 -8.56 -3.45 4.92
CA LYS A 187 -8.58 -4.90 4.68
C LYS A 187 -7.23 -5.58 4.88
N GLU A 188 -6.13 -4.96 4.38
CA GLU A 188 -4.84 -5.63 4.46
C GLU A 188 -4.28 -5.60 5.88
N TYR A 189 -4.44 -4.49 6.60
CA TYR A 189 -3.99 -4.39 8.00
C TYR A 189 -4.69 -5.40 8.91
N GLU A 190 -5.99 -5.67 8.69
CA GLU A 190 -6.76 -6.66 9.46
C GLU A 190 -6.21 -8.09 9.38
N LYS A 191 -5.42 -8.40 8.34
CA LYS A 191 -4.77 -9.72 8.22
C LYS A 191 -3.64 -9.93 9.23
N TYR A 192 -3.13 -8.87 9.82
CA TYR A 192 -1.95 -8.89 10.70
C TYR A 192 -2.27 -8.43 12.12
N ASP A 193 -3.19 -7.46 12.26
CA ASP A 193 -3.48 -6.83 13.54
C ASP A 193 -4.99 -6.66 13.73
N LYS A 194 -5.39 -6.49 15.00
CA LYS A 194 -6.74 -6.06 15.32
C LYS A 194 -6.87 -4.56 15.06
N VAL A 195 -7.56 -4.21 14.00
CA VAL A 195 -7.88 -2.81 13.66
C VAL A 195 -9.06 -2.33 14.51
N ASN A 196 -8.94 -1.16 15.14
CA ASN A 196 -9.95 -0.58 16.02
C ASN A 196 -10.72 0.60 15.37
N TYR A 197 -10.53 0.81 14.08
CA TYR A 197 -11.18 1.86 13.30
C TYR A 197 -11.88 1.28 12.07
N THR A 198 -12.75 2.06 11.45
CA THR A 198 -13.36 1.77 10.14
C THR A 198 -12.83 2.76 9.10
N VAL A 199 -12.71 2.32 7.86
CA VAL A 199 -12.29 3.13 6.72
C VAL A 199 -13.47 3.34 5.77
#